data_53dda2f2f1d49adf6135fc2b64af2138
#
_entry.id   53dda2f2f1d49adf6135fc2b64af2138
#
_cell.length_a   1.000
_cell.length_b   1.000
_cell.length_c   1.000
_cell.angle_alpha   90.00
_cell.angle_beta   90.00
_cell.angle_gamma   90.00
#
_symmetry.space_group_name_H-M   'P 1'
#
loop_
_entity.id
_entity.type
_entity.pdbx_description
1 polymer ?
#
loop_
_entity_poly.entity_id
_entity_poly.type
_entity_poly.pdbx_seq_one_letter_code
_entity_poly.pdbx_strand_id
1 'polypeptide(L)'
;RKYGDSIKADTLGTLIDQSFDEIFKEETENRPLPYAQPTMEKAPELDITKDLTYTVKYDVFPKVEVKDFAGVNVKEPQVTITDDDLSDEIKTIQERNATVTEKKDGVVEKDNIVTINYVEVGEDGKEITDTKREDYVFTVGSGENLYKIDDEVVGMKKDETKEITKEYKKDFENSDLAGKTVKLNVTVKAVKIRDIPALDDDFAQDVNDKYKTLQDMKDDLKKN
;
A
#
# COMPACT_ATOMS: atom_id res chain seq x y z
N ARG A 1 -28.82 -33.26 38.77
CA ARG A 1 -29.69 -33.27 37.57
C ARG A 1 -29.48 -32.03 36.66
N LYS A 2 -29.01 -30.90 37.15
CA LYS A 2 -28.92 -29.62 36.41
C LYS A 2 -27.78 -29.57 35.38
N TYR A 3 -26.78 -30.47 35.43
CA TYR A 3 -25.60 -30.46 34.55
C TYR A 3 -25.50 -31.68 33.62
N GLY A 4 -26.44 -32.63 33.71
CA GLY A 4 -26.36 -33.89 32.96
C GLY A 4 -26.46 -33.69 31.44
N ASP A 5 -27.28 -32.78 30.99
CA ASP A 5 -27.47 -32.52 29.55
C ASP A 5 -26.28 -31.75 28.94
N SER A 6 -25.66 -30.85 29.71
CA SER A 6 -24.45 -30.15 29.29
C SER A 6 -23.26 -31.13 29.18
N ILE A 7 -23.06 -31.99 30.16
CA ILE A 7 -21.99 -33.00 30.15
C ILE A 7 -22.17 -33.99 28.96
N LYS A 8 -23.41 -34.39 28.68
CA LYS A 8 -23.69 -35.23 27.51
C LYS A 8 -23.36 -34.53 26.19
N ALA A 9 -23.71 -33.25 26.05
CA ALA A 9 -23.41 -32.49 24.85
C ALA A 9 -21.90 -32.30 24.65
N ASP A 10 -21.17 -31.98 25.70
CA ASP A 10 -19.70 -31.86 25.68
C ASP A 10 -19.01 -33.17 25.33
N THR A 11 -19.48 -34.29 25.95
CA THR A 11 -18.95 -35.62 25.66
C THR A 11 -19.22 -36.03 24.22
N LEU A 12 -20.41 -35.75 23.72
CA LEU A 12 -20.79 -36.04 22.34
C LEU A 12 -19.92 -35.26 21.35
N GLY A 13 -19.68 -33.96 21.60
CA GLY A 13 -18.79 -33.14 20.81
C GLY A 13 -17.38 -33.72 20.76
N THR A 14 -16.82 -34.04 21.91
CA THR A 14 -15.47 -34.67 22.02
C THR A 14 -15.35 -35.98 21.27
N LEU A 15 -16.37 -36.84 21.36
CA LEU A 15 -16.37 -38.12 20.64
C LEU A 15 -16.44 -37.96 19.13
N ILE A 16 -17.23 -36.98 18.67
CA ILE A 16 -17.32 -36.65 17.24
C ILE A 16 -15.97 -36.13 16.74
N ASP A 17 -15.37 -35.16 17.42
CA ASP A 17 -14.07 -34.60 17.05
C ASP A 17 -12.97 -35.66 17.00
N GLN A 18 -12.90 -36.52 18.00
CA GLN A 18 -11.93 -37.62 18.03
C GLN A 18 -12.13 -38.60 16.87
N SER A 19 -13.37 -38.95 16.56
CA SER A 19 -13.64 -39.88 15.45
C SER A 19 -13.34 -39.25 14.09
N PHE A 20 -13.52 -37.93 13.94
CA PHE A 20 -13.09 -37.19 12.77
C PHE A 20 -11.57 -37.22 12.61
N ASP A 21 -10.85 -36.93 13.67
CA ASP A 21 -9.39 -36.97 13.66
C ASP A 21 -8.84 -38.36 13.31
N GLU A 22 -9.46 -39.42 13.80
CA GLU A 22 -9.07 -40.81 13.47
C GLU A 22 -9.32 -41.13 12.00
N ILE A 23 -10.51 -40.85 11.49
CA ILE A 23 -10.88 -41.12 10.08
C ILE A 23 -9.92 -40.36 9.13
N PHE A 24 -9.65 -39.09 9.38
CA PHE A 24 -8.82 -38.26 8.49
C PHE A 24 -7.31 -38.37 8.74
N LYS A 25 -6.86 -39.20 9.71
CA LYS A 25 -5.46 -39.62 9.76
C LYS A 25 -5.12 -40.60 8.63
N GLU A 26 -6.04 -41.45 8.27
CA GLU A 26 -5.83 -42.50 7.26
C GLU A 26 -6.33 -42.07 5.87
N GLU A 27 -7.42 -41.28 5.80
CA GLU A 27 -7.97 -40.77 4.54
C GLU A 27 -7.16 -39.57 4.03
N THR A 28 -6.46 -39.77 2.92
CA THR A 28 -5.60 -38.75 2.31
C THR A 28 -6.19 -38.09 1.09
N GLU A 29 -7.13 -38.77 0.40
CA GLU A 29 -7.67 -38.30 -0.90
C GLU A 29 -8.92 -37.43 -0.74
N ASN A 30 -9.80 -37.77 0.21
CA ASN A 30 -11.10 -37.10 0.38
C ASN A 30 -11.16 -36.30 1.69
N ARG A 31 -10.15 -35.49 1.95
CA ARG A 31 -10.12 -34.63 3.14
C ARG A 31 -11.07 -33.46 2.99
N PRO A 32 -11.73 -33.04 4.09
CA PRO A 32 -12.52 -31.81 4.09
C PRO A 32 -11.70 -30.60 3.68
N LEU A 33 -12.32 -29.67 2.96
CA LEU A 33 -11.68 -28.40 2.62
C LEU A 33 -11.39 -27.60 3.90
N PRO A 34 -10.19 -27.01 4.08
CA PRO A 34 -9.80 -26.34 5.33
C PRO A 34 -10.61 -25.07 5.61
N TYR A 35 -11.33 -24.55 4.62
CA TYR A 35 -12.14 -23.34 4.70
C TYR A 35 -13.66 -23.61 4.65
N ALA A 36 -14.07 -24.88 4.51
CA ALA A 36 -15.48 -25.29 4.53
C ALA A 36 -15.76 -26.13 5.76
N GLN A 37 -16.63 -25.64 6.63
CA GLN A 37 -16.98 -26.40 7.84
C GLN A 37 -17.88 -27.59 7.49
N PRO A 38 -17.57 -28.82 7.98
CA PRO A 38 -18.45 -29.96 7.86
C PRO A 38 -19.79 -29.68 8.53
N THR A 39 -20.88 -30.14 7.92
CA THR A 39 -22.22 -29.98 8.46
C THR A 39 -22.83 -31.34 8.82
N MET A 40 -23.47 -31.45 9.99
CA MET A 40 -24.20 -32.65 10.38
C MET A 40 -25.64 -32.56 9.85
N GLU A 41 -26.08 -33.63 9.21
CA GLU A 41 -27.49 -33.71 8.74
C GLU A 41 -28.48 -33.81 9.88
N LYS A 42 -28.13 -34.50 10.93
CA LYS A 42 -28.97 -34.68 12.10
C LYS A 42 -28.09 -34.79 13.35
N ALA A 43 -28.46 -34.07 14.40
CA ALA A 43 -27.77 -34.18 15.68
C ALA A 43 -27.96 -35.61 16.23
N PRO A 44 -26.87 -36.34 16.53
CA PRO A 44 -26.97 -37.67 17.09
C PRO A 44 -27.40 -37.62 18.55
N GLU A 45 -28.13 -38.65 18.99
CA GLU A 45 -28.49 -38.84 20.39
C GLU A 45 -27.48 -39.76 21.06
N LEU A 46 -26.91 -39.33 22.17
CA LEU A 46 -26.00 -40.14 22.98
C LEU A 46 -26.79 -41.10 23.85
N ASP A 47 -26.76 -42.37 23.47
CA ASP A 47 -27.28 -43.53 24.27
C ASP A 47 -26.09 -44.43 24.62
N ILE A 48 -25.70 -44.48 25.89
CA ILE A 48 -24.54 -45.24 26.37
C ILE A 48 -24.67 -46.78 26.20
N THR A 49 -25.84 -47.23 25.77
CA THR A 49 -26.11 -48.67 25.53
C THR A 49 -26.02 -49.05 24.05
N LYS A 50 -25.80 -48.11 23.17
CA LYS A 50 -25.79 -48.29 21.71
C LYS A 50 -24.61 -47.61 21.08
N ASP A 51 -24.22 -48.10 19.92
CA ASP A 51 -23.20 -47.44 19.09
C ASP A 51 -23.68 -46.07 18.59
N LEU A 52 -22.76 -45.11 18.62
CA LEU A 52 -23.02 -43.77 18.10
C LEU A 52 -22.91 -43.78 16.57
N THR A 53 -24.02 -43.42 15.90
CA THR A 53 -24.05 -43.27 14.44
C THR A 53 -24.47 -41.85 14.05
N TYR A 54 -23.69 -41.22 13.22
CA TYR A 54 -23.99 -39.88 12.70
C TYR A 54 -23.53 -39.74 11.26
N THR A 55 -24.11 -38.76 10.55
CA THR A 55 -23.81 -38.48 9.15
C THR A 55 -23.32 -37.04 9.03
N VAL A 56 -22.17 -36.89 8.39
CA VAL A 56 -21.57 -35.57 8.13
C VAL A 56 -21.39 -35.39 6.64
N LYS A 57 -21.73 -34.20 6.19
CA LYS A 57 -21.45 -33.73 4.82
C LYS A 57 -20.31 -32.74 4.85
N TYR A 58 -19.38 -32.88 3.95
CA TYR A 58 -18.26 -31.95 3.77
C TYR A 58 -17.85 -31.87 2.30
N ASP A 59 -17.26 -30.77 1.94
CA ASP A 59 -16.75 -30.54 0.60
C ASP A 59 -15.31 -31.03 0.49
N VAL A 60 -14.99 -31.61 -0.66
CA VAL A 60 -13.66 -32.11 -1.01
C VAL A 60 -13.17 -31.46 -2.29
N PHE A 61 -11.85 -31.45 -2.50
CA PHE A 61 -11.32 -31.04 -3.79
C PHE A 61 -11.77 -32.00 -4.89
N PRO A 62 -12.27 -31.47 -6.01
CA PRO A 62 -12.62 -32.32 -7.15
C PRO A 62 -11.35 -32.98 -7.73
N LYS A 63 -11.45 -34.23 -8.12
CA LYS A 63 -10.41 -34.88 -8.94
C LYS A 63 -10.46 -34.31 -10.34
N VAL A 64 -9.50 -33.43 -10.66
CA VAL A 64 -9.38 -32.83 -11.98
C VAL A 64 -8.35 -33.63 -12.79
N GLU A 65 -8.80 -34.28 -13.85
CA GLU A 65 -7.91 -34.86 -14.87
C GLU A 65 -7.68 -33.79 -15.94
N VAL A 66 -6.47 -33.28 -16.03
CA VAL A 66 -6.11 -32.36 -17.11
C VAL A 66 -5.76 -33.21 -18.34
N LYS A 67 -6.64 -33.17 -19.37
CA LYS A 67 -6.45 -33.84 -20.64
C LYS A 67 -6.14 -32.81 -21.72
N ASP A 68 -5.34 -33.23 -22.69
CA ASP A 68 -5.11 -32.48 -23.94
C ASP A 68 -4.46 -31.09 -23.79
N PHE A 69 -3.56 -30.95 -22.83
CA PHE A 69 -2.73 -29.74 -22.70
C PHE A 69 -1.50 -29.75 -23.64
N ALA A 70 -1.19 -30.87 -24.26
CA ALA A 70 -0.13 -30.97 -25.25
C ALA A 70 -0.56 -30.32 -26.55
N GLY A 71 0.21 -29.35 -27.03
CA GLY A 71 -0.09 -28.61 -28.30
C GLY A 71 -0.78 -27.27 -28.11
N VAL A 72 -0.95 -26.80 -26.87
CA VAL A 72 -1.39 -25.43 -26.63
C VAL A 72 -0.27 -24.48 -27.05
N ASN A 73 -0.52 -23.66 -28.08
CA ASN A 73 0.40 -22.63 -28.52
C ASN A 73 0.36 -21.47 -27.52
N VAL A 74 1.39 -21.32 -26.71
CA VAL A 74 1.57 -20.19 -25.82
C VAL A 74 2.52 -19.19 -26.50
N LYS A 75 2.08 -17.94 -26.63
CA LYS A 75 2.98 -16.86 -27.04
C LYS A 75 3.74 -16.37 -25.81
N GLU A 76 5.02 -16.59 -25.80
CA GLU A 76 5.90 -16.02 -24.78
C GLU A 76 6.09 -14.52 -25.08
N PRO A 77 5.70 -13.63 -24.17
CA PRO A 77 5.97 -12.21 -24.35
C PRO A 77 7.49 -11.98 -24.28
N GLN A 78 8.06 -11.43 -25.34
CA GLN A 78 9.45 -10.96 -25.30
C GLN A 78 9.45 -9.54 -24.76
N VAL A 79 10.01 -9.36 -23.58
CA VAL A 79 10.27 -8.04 -23.00
C VAL A 79 11.68 -7.61 -23.44
N THR A 80 11.76 -6.46 -24.10
CA THR A 80 13.04 -5.84 -24.45
C THR A 80 13.19 -4.59 -23.61
N ILE A 81 14.23 -4.56 -22.77
CA ILE A 81 14.59 -3.37 -21.98
C ILE A 81 15.31 -2.40 -22.94
N THR A 82 14.76 -1.22 -23.06
CA THR A 82 15.38 -0.13 -23.86
C THR A 82 16.40 0.65 -23.05
N ASP A 83 17.22 1.46 -23.72
CA ASP A 83 18.16 2.36 -23.01
C ASP A 83 17.40 3.48 -22.25
N ASP A 84 16.20 3.84 -22.69
CA ASP A 84 15.34 4.79 -21.99
C ASP A 84 14.82 4.18 -20.67
N ASP A 85 14.35 2.93 -20.69
CA ASP A 85 13.91 2.21 -19.47
C ASP A 85 15.05 2.13 -18.45
N LEU A 86 16.28 1.83 -18.92
CA LEU A 86 17.45 1.80 -18.06
C LEU A 86 17.77 3.17 -17.46
N SER A 87 17.67 4.22 -18.27
CA SER A 87 17.91 5.60 -17.81
C SER A 87 16.90 6.04 -16.76
N ASP A 88 15.64 5.70 -16.94
CA ASP A 88 14.57 6.01 -15.98
C ASP A 88 14.75 5.24 -14.66
N GLU A 89 15.14 3.96 -14.72
CA GLU A 89 15.44 3.19 -13.51
C GLU A 89 16.64 3.75 -12.75
N ILE A 90 17.74 4.08 -13.45
CA ILE A 90 18.92 4.72 -12.84
C ILE A 90 18.54 6.03 -12.16
N LYS A 91 17.73 6.86 -12.81
CA LYS A 91 17.23 8.11 -12.24
C LYS A 91 16.39 7.85 -10.97
N THR A 92 15.54 6.86 -11.00
CA THR A 92 14.76 6.44 -9.82
C THR A 92 15.67 6.02 -8.66
N ILE A 93 16.75 5.28 -8.96
CA ILE A 93 17.72 4.87 -7.95
C ILE A 93 18.48 6.09 -7.40
N GLN A 94 18.91 7.05 -8.26
CA GLN A 94 19.51 8.31 -7.81
C GLN A 94 18.58 9.12 -6.90
N GLU A 95 17.30 9.24 -7.26
CA GLU A 95 16.31 9.97 -6.47
C GLU A 95 16.06 9.33 -5.10
N ARG A 96 16.10 7.99 -5.03
CA ARG A 96 15.99 7.24 -3.75
C ARG A 96 17.20 7.41 -2.85
N ASN A 97 18.38 7.60 -3.44
CA ASN A 97 19.63 7.82 -2.72
C ASN A 97 19.98 9.31 -2.53
N ALA A 98 19.08 10.20 -2.94
CA ALA A 98 19.26 11.62 -2.72
C ALA A 98 19.24 11.99 -1.23
N THR A 99 20.18 12.80 -0.81
CA THR A 99 20.18 13.38 0.54
C THR A 99 19.33 14.63 0.59
N VAL A 100 18.56 14.77 1.68
CA VAL A 100 17.70 15.94 1.89
C VAL A 100 18.40 16.88 2.86
N THR A 101 18.77 18.07 2.36
CA THR A 101 19.46 19.10 3.15
C THR A 101 18.67 20.39 3.22
N GLU A 102 18.87 21.20 4.28
CA GLU A 102 18.25 22.52 4.34
C GLU A 102 18.86 23.46 3.27
N LYS A 103 18.00 24.17 2.58
CA LYS A 103 18.42 25.18 1.59
C LYS A 103 18.92 26.43 2.31
N LYS A 104 20.19 26.80 2.11
CA LYS A 104 20.87 27.87 2.87
C LYS A 104 20.23 29.25 2.70
N ASP A 105 19.74 29.59 1.50
CA ASP A 105 19.09 30.87 1.22
C ASP A 105 17.60 30.90 1.67
N GLY A 106 17.03 29.72 1.94
CA GLY A 106 15.66 29.54 2.41
C GLY A 106 14.59 30.00 1.41
N VAL A 107 14.92 30.23 0.14
CA VAL A 107 13.97 30.63 -0.90
C VAL A 107 13.36 29.40 -1.56
N VAL A 108 12.04 29.38 -1.66
CA VAL A 108 11.29 28.28 -2.28
C VAL A 108 11.45 28.32 -3.80
N GLU A 109 11.88 27.22 -4.37
CA GLU A 109 11.96 26.98 -5.81
C GLU A 109 11.23 25.69 -6.18
N LYS A 110 11.04 25.48 -7.47
CA LYS A 110 10.48 24.23 -7.98
C LYS A 110 11.35 23.04 -7.55
N ASP A 111 10.73 21.91 -7.31
CA ASP A 111 11.33 20.64 -6.85
C ASP A 111 11.93 20.70 -5.43
N ASN A 112 11.82 21.84 -4.73
CA ASN A 112 12.16 21.90 -3.31
C ASN A 112 11.12 21.15 -2.47
N ILE A 113 11.58 20.57 -1.36
CA ILE A 113 10.70 20.02 -0.31
C ILE A 113 10.45 21.14 0.68
N VAL A 114 9.20 21.56 0.81
CA VAL A 114 8.83 22.64 1.73
C VAL A 114 7.98 22.12 2.86
N THR A 115 8.19 22.68 4.04
CA THR A 115 7.31 22.52 5.19
C THR A 115 6.56 23.82 5.38
N ILE A 116 5.25 23.78 5.35
CA ILE A 116 4.39 24.95 5.51
C ILE A 116 3.37 24.76 6.62
N ASN A 117 2.95 25.87 7.20
CA ASN A 117 1.69 25.94 7.94
C ASN A 117 0.69 26.68 7.06
N TYR A 118 -0.56 26.23 7.05
CA TYR A 118 -1.61 26.94 6.34
C TYR A 118 -2.93 26.88 7.11
N VAL A 119 -3.78 27.88 6.83
CA VAL A 119 -5.15 27.95 7.34
C VAL A 119 -6.01 28.72 6.34
N GLU A 120 -7.26 28.29 6.17
CA GLU A 120 -8.22 29.07 5.38
C GLU A 120 -8.66 30.33 6.12
N VAL A 121 -8.89 31.39 5.36
CA VAL A 121 -9.42 32.68 5.85
C VAL A 121 -10.82 32.87 5.29
N GLY A 122 -11.78 33.03 6.18
CA GLY A 122 -13.17 33.29 5.83
C GLY A 122 -13.40 34.66 5.19
N GLU A 123 -14.59 34.89 4.65
CA GLU A 123 -14.98 36.17 4.06
C GLU A 123 -14.94 37.35 5.06
N ASP A 124 -15.07 37.03 6.36
CA ASP A 124 -14.95 37.98 7.46
C ASP A 124 -13.49 38.31 7.86
N GLY A 125 -12.51 37.73 7.17
CA GLY A 125 -11.09 37.88 7.41
C GLY A 125 -10.55 37.11 8.60
N LYS A 126 -11.34 36.22 9.19
CA LYS A 126 -10.90 35.35 10.29
C LYS A 126 -10.44 33.99 9.82
N GLU A 127 -9.47 33.44 10.52
CA GLU A 127 -8.99 32.09 10.28
C GLU A 127 -10.05 31.03 10.63
N ILE A 128 -10.24 30.07 9.74
CA ILE A 128 -11.13 28.92 9.95
C ILE A 128 -10.31 27.81 10.62
N THR A 129 -10.37 27.74 11.95
CA THR A 129 -9.51 26.89 12.78
C THR A 129 -9.50 25.41 12.36
N ASP A 130 -10.62 24.88 11.88
CA ASP A 130 -10.76 23.47 11.49
C ASP A 130 -9.95 23.11 10.24
N THR A 131 -9.58 24.12 9.43
CA THR A 131 -8.77 23.95 8.22
C THR A 131 -7.28 24.09 8.46
N LYS A 132 -6.89 24.52 9.68
CA LYS A 132 -5.49 24.72 10.05
C LYS A 132 -4.70 23.42 9.92
N ARG A 133 -3.55 23.51 9.25
CA ARG A 133 -2.54 22.45 9.18
C ARG A 133 -1.18 23.02 9.52
N GLU A 134 -0.49 22.32 10.37
CA GLU A 134 0.88 22.66 10.77
C GLU A 134 1.85 21.59 10.24
N ASP A 135 3.06 22.03 9.95
CA ASP A 135 4.17 21.17 9.47
C ASP A 135 3.80 20.29 8.25
N TYR A 136 2.96 20.81 7.37
CA TYR A 136 2.60 20.10 6.15
C TYR A 136 3.77 20.13 5.16
N VAL A 137 4.23 18.93 4.75
CA VAL A 137 5.39 18.75 3.88
C VAL A 137 4.94 18.32 2.49
N PHE A 138 5.44 18.97 1.46
CA PHE A 138 5.23 18.56 0.07
C PHE A 138 6.39 18.99 -0.82
N THR A 139 6.49 18.39 -2.01
CA THR A 139 7.46 18.80 -3.04
C THR A 139 6.78 19.82 -3.97
N VAL A 140 7.39 21.00 -4.13
CA VAL A 140 6.87 22.07 -4.96
C VAL A 140 6.86 21.66 -6.43
N GLY A 141 5.70 21.70 -7.06
CA GLY A 141 5.50 21.28 -8.44
C GLY A 141 5.00 19.84 -8.59
N SER A 142 4.88 19.05 -7.49
CA SER A 142 4.28 17.71 -7.54
C SER A 142 2.75 17.76 -7.73
N GLY A 143 2.13 18.87 -7.34
CA GLY A 143 0.68 19.01 -7.33
C GLY A 143 -0.03 18.11 -6.31
N GLU A 144 0.67 17.60 -5.32
CA GLU A 144 0.12 16.68 -4.30
C GLU A 144 -0.63 17.42 -3.18
N ASN A 145 -0.39 18.73 -3.00
CA ASN A 145 -1.10 19.45 -1.96
C ASN A 145 -2.56 19.71 -2.33
N LEU A 146 -3.43 19.67 -1.31
CA LEU A 146 -4.89 19.79 -1.45
C LEU A 146 -5.34 21.03 -2.22
N TYR A 147 -4.69 22.15 -1.98
CA TYR A 147 -5.03 23.45 -2.59
C TYR A 147 -4.26 23.73 -3.87
N LYS A 148 -3.36 22.85 -4.32
CA LYS A 148 -2.54 23.03 -5.53
C LYS A 148 -1.83 24.40 -5.55
N ILE A 149 -1.26 24.82 -4.42
CA ILE A 149 -0.61 26.12 -4.24
C ILE A 149 0.89 26.11 -4.57
N ASP A 150 1.31 25.15 -5.35
CA ASP A 150 2.71 24.95 -5.71
C ASP A 150 3.35 26.21 -6.30
N ASP A 151 2.68 26.83 -7.26
CA ASP A 151 3.19 28.02 -7.94
C ASP A 151 3.17 29.28 -7.05
N GLU A 152 2.21 29.38 -6.15
CA GLU A 152 2.01 30.53 -5.27
C GLU A 152 3.05 30.61 -4.14
N VAL A 153 3.63 29.46 -3.75
CA VAL A 153 4.69 29.41 -2.74
C VAL A 153 6.08 29.62 -3.32
N VAL A 154 6.27 29.49 -4.63
CA VAL A 154 7.56 29.77 -5.28
C VAL A 154 7.98 31.22 -5.03
N GLY A 155 9.24 31.40 -4.64
CA GLY A 155 9.82 32.71 -4.30
C GLY A 155 9.60 33.15 -2.85
N MET A 156 8.75 32.46 -2.08
CA MET A 156 8.62 32.73 -0.64
C MET A 156 9.90 32.30 0.10
N LYS A 157 10.16 32.97 1.21
CA LYS A 157 11.31 32.69 2.07
C LYS A 157 10.90 31.92 3.33
N LYS A 158 11.86 31.25 3.95
CA LYS A 158 11.67 30.67 5.27
C LYS A 158 11.16 31.74 6.25
N ASP A 159 10.17 31.38 7.05
CA ASP A 159 9.45 32.19 8.04
C ASP A 159 8.58 33.32 7.42
N GLU A 160 8.44 33.37 6.09
CA GLU A 160 7.55 34.30 5.42
C GLU A 160 6.11 33.76 5.47
N THR A 161 5.18 34.70 5.75
CA THR A 161 3.73 34.44 5.69
C THR A 161 3.14 35.24 4.54
N LYS A 162 2.31 34.58 3.72
CA LYS A 162 1.64 35.20 2.57
C LYS A 162 0.18 34.75 2.54
N GLU A 163 -0.70 35.74 2.28
CA GLU A 163 -2.09 35.44 1.93
C GLU A 163 -2.17 35.08 0.45
N ILE A 164 -2.69 33.89 0.17
CA ILE A 164 -2.89 33.35 -1.17
C ILE A 164 -4.38 33.29 -1.43
N THR A 165 -4.86 33.90 -2.51
CA THR A 165 -6.23 33.76 -2.97
C THR A 165 -6.24 32.90 -4.22
N LYS A 166 -7.00 31.81 -4.21
CA LYS A 166 -7.08 30.86 -5.32
C LYS A 166 -8.52 30.57 -5.72
N GLU A 167 -8.77 30.68 -7.02
CA GLU A 167 -10.07 30.35 -7.61
C GLU A 167 -10.02 28.96 -8.24
N TYR A 168 -10.96 28.12 -7.87
CA TYR A 168 -11.08 26.78 -8.41
C TYR A 168 -12.19 26.69 -9.45
N LYS A 169 -11.92 26.03 -10.56
CA LYS A 169 -12.93 25.78 -11.59
C LYS A 169 -14.01 24.85 -11.09
N LYS A 170 -15.19 24.88 -11.72
CA LYS A 170 -16.32 24.01 -11.34
C LYS A 170 -16.07 22.52 -11.55
N ASP A 171 -15.13 22.18 -12.42
CA ASP A 171 -14.68 20.82 -12.76
C ASP A 171 -13.40 20.39 -12.00
N PHE A 172 -13.07 21.11 -10.91
CA PHE A 172 -11.91 20.76 -10.10
C PHE A 172 -12.12 19.39 -9.41
N GLU A 173 -11.05 18.58 -9.32
CA GLU A 173 -11.06 17.20 -8.80
C GLU A 173 -11.68 17.08 -7.41
N ASN A 174 -11.43 18.07 -6.55
CA ASN A 174 -11.99 18.12 -5.20
C ASN A 174 -13.32 18.89 -5.20
N SER A 175 -14.41 18.17 -4.91
CA SER A 175 -15.77 18.73 -4.85
C SER A 175 -15.94 19.83 -3.79
N ASP A 176 -15.15 19.81 -2.72
CA ASP A 176 -15.23 20.80 -1.64
C ASP A 176 -14.63 22.15 -2.06
N LEU A 177 -13.73 22.13 -3.03
CA LEU A 177 -13.10 23.33 -3.59
C LEU A 177 -13.69 23.76 -4.93
N ALA A 178 -14.34 22.85 -5.66
CA ALA A 178 -14.86 23.11 -7.00
C ALA A 178 -15.79 24.31 -7.05
N GLY A 179 -15.48 25.27 -7.91
CA GLY A 179 -16.24 26.51 -8.12
C GLY A 179 -16.13 27.53 -6.99
N LYS A 180 -15.23 27.34 -6.03
CA LYS A 180 -15.01 28.25 -4.90
C LYS A 180 -13.76 29.10 -5.07
N THR A 181 -13.76 30.27 -4.45
CA THR A 181 -12.57 31.07 -4.21
C THR A 181 -12.16 30.90 -2.76
N VAL A 182 -10.96 30.41 -2.51
CA VAL A 182 -10.42 30.17 -1.17
C VAL A 182 -9.26 31.11 -0.91
N LYS A 183 -9.23 31.70 0.28
CA LYS A 183 -8.10 32.46 0.79
C LYS A 183 -7.36 31.65 1.83
N LEU A 184 -6.04 31.59 1.73
CA LEU A 184 -5.16 30.84 2.59
C LEU A 184 -4.09 31.75 3.18
N ASN A 185 -3.89 31.70 4.48
CA ASN A 185 -2.65 32.19 5.09
C ASN A 185 -1.64 31.05 5.09
N VAL A 186 -0.54 31.22 4.38
CA VAL A 186 0.52 30.21 4.23
C VAL A 186 1.81 30.75 4.80
N THR A 187 2.42 30.01 5.72
CA THR A 187 3.73 30.32 6.33
C THR A 187 4.72 29.23 5.98
N VAL A 188 5.85 29.58 5.36
CA VAL A 188 6.93 28.64 5.07
C VAL A 188 7.79 28.43 6.34
N LYS A 189 7.91 27.20 6.81
CA LYS A 189 8.67 26.83 8.02
C LYS A 189 10.08 26.34 7.69
N ALA A 190 10.21 25.56 6.63
CA ALA A 190 11.49 25.04 6.18
C ALA A 190 11.50 24.85 4.66
N VAL A 191 12.65 25.05 4.07
CA VAL A 191 12.92 24.78 2.66
C VAL A 191 14.08 23.84 2.57
N LYS A 192 13.89 22.70 1.93
CA LYS A 192 14.89 21.65 1.77
C LYS A 192 15.08 21.34 0.29
N ILE A 193 16.27 20.95 -0.07
CA ILE A 193 16.62 20.47 -1.41
C ILE A 193 16.99 18.99 -1.37
N ARG A 194 16.72 18.32 -2.47
CA ARG A 194 17.26 16.98 -2.73
C ARG A 194 18.60 17.14 -3.42
N ASP A 195 19.65 16.70 -2.76
CA ASP A 195 20.99 16.63 -3.32
C ASP A 195 21.14 15.27 -3.99
N ILE A 196 20.97 15.24 -5.31
CA ILE A 196 21.03 14.03 -6.11
C ILE A 196 22.50 13.70 -6.33
N PRO A 197 22.98 12.49 -5.94
CA PRO A 197 24.37 12.11 -6.11
C PRO A 197 24.76 12.06 -7.60
N ALA A 198 26.01 12.37 -7.89
CA ALA A 198 26.55 12.24 -9.25
C ALA A 198 26.48 10.77 -9.71
N LEU A 199 26.30 10.58 -11.01
CA LEU A 199 26.24 9.24 -11.58
C LEU A 199 27.66 8.77 -11.97
N ASP A 200 28.37 8.19 -11.02
CA ASP A 200 29.74 7.72 -11.12
C ASP A 200 29.93 6.33 -10.47
N ASP A 201 31.17 5.88 -10.43
CA ASP A 201 31.51 4.57 -9.85
C ASP A 201 31.30 4.53 -8.34
N ASP A 202 31.52 5.65 -7.64
CA ASP A 202 31.33 5.76 -6.21
C ASP A 202 29.82 5.59 -5.89
N PHE A 203 28.94 6.25 -6.66
CA PHE A 203 27.51 6.07 -6.56
C PHE A 203 27.08 4.61 -6.76
N ALA A 204 27.64 3.92 -7.76
CA ALA A 204 27.32 2.51 -8.00
C ALA A 204 27.67 1.62 -6.79
N GLN A 205 28.82 1.89 -6.16
CA GLN A 205 29.26 1.19 -4.94
C GLN A 205 28.35 1.51 -3.74
N ASP A 206 27.95 2.76 -3.59
CA ASP A 206 27.01 3.18 -2.53
C ASP A 206 25.64 2.50 -2.67
N VAL A 207 25.18 2.26 -3.90
CA VAL A 207 23.92 1.54 -4.15
C VAL A 207 24.03 0.07 -3.78
N ASN A 208 25.16 -0.58 -4.12
CA ASN A 208 25.42 -1.98 -3.75
C ASN A 208 26.91 -2.31 -3.89
N ASP A 209 27.50 -2.85 -2.83
CA ASP A 209 28.92 -3.26 -2.74
C ASP A 209 29.37 -4.24 -3.84
N LYS A 210 28.44 -4.94 -4.49
CA LYS A 210 28.73 -5.84 -5.62
C LYS A 210 29.19 -5.10 -6.88
N TYR A 211 28.79 -3.83 -7.03
CA TYR A 211 29.19 -3.02 -8.18
C TYR A 211 30.52 -2.33 -7.92
N LYS A 212 31.45 -2.48 -8.82
CA LYS A 212 32.74 -1.80 -8.76
C LYS A 212 32.76 -0.56 -9.65
N THR A 213 31.93 -0.57 -10.68
CA THR A 213 31.80 0.51 -11.64
C THR A 213 30.33 0.77 -11.96
N LEU A 214 30.05 1.96 -12.48
CA LEU A 214 28.72 2.31 -12.99
C LEU A 214 28.27 1.36 -14.12
N GLN A 215 29.22 0.83 -14.88
CA GLN A 215 28.92 -0.12 -15.96
C GLN A 215 28.43 -1.45 -15.39
N ASP A 216 29.02 -1.95 -14.30
CA ASP A 216 28.56 -3.17 -13.64
C ASP A 216 27.10 -3.05 -13.19
N MET A 217 26.74 -1.89 -12.62
CA MET A 217 25.36 -1.58 -12.22
C MET A 217 24.42 -1.58 -13.42
N LYS A 218 24.80 -0.89 -14.53
CA LYS A 218 23.98 -0.84 -15.75
C LYS A 218 23.78 -2.22 -16.37
N ASP A 219 24.80 -3.05 -16.39
CA ASP A 219 24.75 -4.40 -16.96
C ASP A 219 23.88 -5.34 -16.11
N ASP A 220 23.85 -5.15 -14.81
CA ASP A 220 22.99 -5.91 -13.91
C ASP A 220 21.52 -5.49 -14.03
N LEU A 221 21.25 -4.19 -14.12
CA LEU A 221 19.90 -3.66 -14.33
C LEU A 221 19.28 -4.10 -15.67
N LYS A 222 20.11 -4.29 -16.71
CA LYS A 222 19.64 -4.82 -18.00
C LYS A 222 19.29 -6.31 -17.99
N LYS A 223 19.74 -7.06 -16.99
CA LYS A 223 19.50 -8.51 -16.88
C LYS A 223 18.29 -8.88 -16.06
N ASN A 224 17.82 -7.99 -15.20
CA ASN A 224 16.71 -8.18 -14.29
C ASN A 224 15.44 -7.51 -14.79
#